data_7c8471ee157926447f2ca59930813896
#
_entry.id   7c8471ee157926447f2ca59930813896
#
_cell.length_a   1.000
_cell.length_b   1.000
_cell.length_c   1.000
_cell.angle_alpha   90.00
_cell.angle_beta   90.00
_cell.angle_gamma   90.00
#
_symmetry.space_group_name_H-M   'P 1'
#
loop_
_entity.id
_entity.type
_entity.pdbx_description
1 polymer ?
#
loop_
_entity_poly.entity_id
_entity_poly.type
_entity_poly.pdbx_seq_one_letter_code
_entity_poly.pdbx_strand_id
1 'polypeptide(L)'
;EEKELFLDFWNDTRLGYIVNIPCDDDDSPQQYEFWLISSIYLQEKFPDKKEIDANGYACYPTDYYFNLLQAMFGDSFDYSNYLPKSENGLTQICDAYDFGYVYAELDSDSISLDGQTLSCSAKMIWKEPGYVKDLGVLHYTFAIHPENQYSRYLLLSLHKSSATK
;
A
#
# COMPACT_ATOMS: atom_id res chain seq x y z
N GLU A 1 -2.70 0.38 21.42
CA GLU A 1 -3.31 1.53 20.79
C GLU A 1 -2.70 1.89 19.46
N GLU A 2 -1.53 2.53 19.43
CA GLU A 2 -0.88 2.84 18.14
C GLU A 2 -0.53 1.57 17.36
N LYS A 3 -0.08 0.55 18.06
CA LYS A 3 0.20 -0.76 17.45
C LYS A 3 -1.05 -1.37 16.83
N GLU A 4 -2.19 -1.29 17.49
CA GLU A 4 -3.47 -1.80 16.98
C GLU A 4 -3.93 -1.03 15.76
N LEU A 5 -3.82 0.31 15.79
CA LEU A 5 -4.13 1.17 14.64
C LEU A 5 -3.26 0.81 13.44
N PHE A 6 -1.99 0.55 13.67
CA PHE A 6 -1.07 0.14 12.61
C PHE A 6 -1.41 -1.23 12.03
N LEU A 7 -1.78 -2.19 12.88
CA LEU A 7 -2.20 -3.53 12.43
C LEU A 7 -3.45 -3.44 11.55
N ASP A 8 -4.41 -2.62 11.94
CA ASP A 8 -5.60 -2.36 11.12
C ASP A 8 -5.22 -1.72 9.78
N PHE A 9 -4.36 -0.71 9.80
CA PHE A 9 -3.85 -0.08 8.58
C PHE A 9 -3.17 -1.08 7.66
N TRP A 10 -2.28 -1.92 8.19
CA TRP A 10 -1.56 -2.93 7.41
C TRP A 10 -2.53 -3.89 6.72
N ASN A 11 -3.53 -4.34 7.44
CA ASN A 11 -4.54 -5.26 6.91
C ASN A 11 -5.50 -4.58 5.93
N ASP A 12 -5.99 -3.40 6.25
CA ASP A 12 -6.98 -2.69 5.44
C ASP A 12 -6.40 -2.22 4.11
N THR A 13 -5.14 -1.82 4.09
CA THR A 13 -4.48 -1.37 2.86
C THR A 13 -3.94 -2.51 2.01
N ARG A 14 -3.86 -3.72 2.55
CA ARG A 14 -3.18 -4.85 1.88
C ARG A 14 -1.71 -4.53 1.57
N LEU A 15 -1.07 -3.71 2.42
CA LEU A 15 0.30 -3.21 2.17
C LEU A 15 1.31 -4.36 2.01
N GLY A 16 1.09 -5.48 2.68
CA GLY A 16 1.95 -6.66 2.56
C GLY A 16 2.03 -7.25 1.15
N TYR A 17 1.10 -6.92 0.27
CA TYR A 17 1.15 -7.38 -1.12
C TYR A 17 1.93 -6.45 -2.04
N ILE A 18 2.31 -5.27 -1.57
CA ILE A 18 3.28 -4.42 -2.26
C ILE A 18 4.67 -4.79 -1.77
N VAL A 19 5.42 -5.50 -2.60
CA VAL A 19 6.78 -5.91 -2.27
C VAL A 19 7.84 -5.06 -2.97
N ASN A 20 7.43 -4.27 -3.96
CA ASN A 20 8.27 -3.31 -4.67
C ASN A 20 7.65 -1.92 -4.52
N ILE A 21 8.21 -1.09 -3.67
CA ILE A 21 7.68 0.24 -3.37
C ILE A 21 8.66 1.33 -3.82
N PRO A 22 8.17 2.55 -4.14
CA PRO A 22 9.02 3.64 -4.64
C PRO A 22 10.21 4.03 -3.77
N CYS A 23 10.24 3.59 -2.53
CA CYS A 23 11.35 3.87 -1.60
C CYS A 23 12.53 2.94 -1.78
N ASP A 24 12.39 1.88 -2.56
CA ASP A 24 13.46 0.93 -2.82
C ASP A 24 14.21 1.36 -4.10
N ASP A 25 15.51 1.59 -3.98
CA ASP A 25 16.34 2.11 -5.08
C ASP A 25 16.46 1.13 -6.27
N ASP A 26 16.22 -0.15 -6.06
CA ASP A 26 16.52 -1.19 -7.04
C ASP A 26 15.31 -1.68 -7.85
N ASP A 27 14.08 -1.47 -7.36
CA ASP A 27 12.91 -2.03 -8.00
C ASP A 27 11.82 -0.99 -8.27
N SER A 28 11.33 -0.95 -9.49
CA SER A 28 10.17 -0.13 -9.83
C SER A 28 8.88 -0.83 -9.42
N PRO A 29 7.99 -0.13 -8.70
CA PRO A 29 6.69 -0.70 -8.36
C PRO A 29 5.89 -1.00 -9.62
N GLN A 30 5.07 -2.03 -9.55
CA GLN A 30 4.17 -2.35 -10.65
C GLN A 30 2.93 -1.46 -10.59
N GLN A 31 2.56 -0.90 -11.72
CA GLN A 31 1.40 -0.02 -11.85
C GLN A 31 0.14 -0.62 -11.20
N TYR A 32 -0.08 -1.90 -11.42
CA TYR A 32 -1.23 -2.63 -10.93
C TYR A 32 -1.35 -2.62 -9.39
N GLU A 33 -0.25 -2.75 -8.69
CA GLU A 33 -0.24 -2.83 -7.21
C GLU A 33 -0.75 -1.53 -6.58
N PHE A 34 -0.30 -0.38 -7.04
CA PHE A 34 -0.76 0.92 -6.54
C PHE A 34 -2.23 1.16 -6.84
N TRP A 35 -2.64 0.84 -8.04
CA TRP A 35 -4.03 0.98 -8.44
C TRP A 35 -4.96 0.09 -7.61
N LEU A 36 -4.57 -1.18 -7.44
CA LEU A 36 -5.34 -2.14 -6.66
C LEU A 36 -5.47 -1.72 -5.20
N ILE A 37 -4.36 -1.40 -4.55
CA ILE A 37 -4.35 -1.04 -3.12
C ILE A 37 -5.11 0.25 -2.86
N SER A 38 -4.88 1.28 -3.67
CA SER A 38 -5.62 2.53 -3.53
C SER A 38 -7.12 2.34 -3.76
N SER A 39 -7.50 1.51 -4.74
CA SER A 39 -8.91 1.20 -5.00
C SER A 39 -9.58 0.52 -3.80
N ILE A 40 -8.92 -0.45 -3.20
CA ILE A 40 -9.43 -1.15 -2.01
C ILE A 40 -9.60 -0.17 -0.84
N TYR A 41 -8.56 0.61 -0.56
CA TYR A 41 -8.56 1.49 0.62
C TYR A 41 -9.53 2.65 0.47
N LEU A 42 -9.67 3.22 -0.72
CA LEU A 42 -10.66 4.28 -0.98
C LEU A 42 -12.08 3.77 -0.74
N GLN A 43 -12.39 2.55 -1.16
CA GLN A 43 -13.72 1.97 -0.95
C GLN A 43 -14.03 1.71 0.53
N GLU A 44 -13.02 1.36 1.32
CA GLU A 44 -13.19 1.17 2.77
C GLU A 44 -13.31 2.51 3.50
N LYS A 45 -12.49 3.49 3.14
CA LYS A 45 -12.38 4.75 3.87
C LYS A 45 -13.38 5.81 3.41
N PHE A 46 -13.68 5.86 2.12
CA PHE A 46 -14.56 6.86 1.52
C PHE A 46 -15.67 6.23 0.67
N PRO A 47 -16.47 5.30 1.25
CA PRO A 47 -17.48 4.57 0.45
C PRO A 47 -18.53 5.49 -0.17
N ASP A 48 -18.81 6.64 0.46
CA ASP A 48 -19.80 7.63 0.01
C ASP A 48 -19.29 8.54 -1.12
N LYS A 49 -18.01 8.48 -1.46
CA LYS A 49 -17.41 9.27 -2.56
C LYS A 49 -17.28 8.50 -3.86
N LYS A 50 -17.67 7.24 -3.88
CA LYS A 50 -17.69 6.40 -5.05
C LYS A 50 -18.73 6.90 -6.06
N GLU A 51 -18.31 6.98 -7.32
CA GLU A 51 -19.16 7.45 -8.42
C GLU A 51 -19.27 6.39 -9.52
N ILE A 52 -20.22 6.57 -10.41
CA ILE A 52 -20.36 5.75 -11.62
C ILE A 52 -20.12 6.66 -12.82
N ASP A 53 -19.19 6.27 -13.70
CA ASP A 53 -18.87 7.05 -14.90
C ASP A 53 -19.92 6.90 -16.01
N ALA A 54 -19.73 7.60 -17.12
CA ALA A 54 -20.65 7.59 -18.25
C ALA A 54 -20.82 6.19 -18.89
N ASN A 55 -19.84 5.30 -18.69
CA ASN A 55 -19.83 3.94 -19.21
C ASN A 55 -20.38 2.90 -18.22
N GLY A 56 -20.79 3.35 -17.03
CA GLY A 56 -21.32 2.46 -15.99
C GLY A 56 -20.27 1.84 -15.07
N TYR A 57 -19.01 2.30 -15.12
CA TYR A 57 -17.93 1.78 -14.28
C TYR A 57 -17.83 2.56 -12.97
N ALA A 58 -17.56 1.83 -11.89
CA ALA A 58 -17.30 2.42 -10.59
C ALA A 58 -15.94 3.15 -10.61
N CYS A 59 -15.90 4.33 -10.02
CA CYS A 59 -14.72 5.18 -10.02
C CYS A 59 -14.69 6.10 -8.79
N TYR A 60 -13.54 6.73 -8.57
CA TYR A 60 -13.36 7.84 -7.62
C TYR A 60 -12.84 9.06 -8.34
N PRO A 61 -13.10 10.28 -7.84
CA PRO A 61 -12.38 11.45 -8.33
C PRO A 61 -10.88 11.18 -8.29
N THR A 62 -10.17 11.50 -9.37
CA THR A 62 -8.74 11.19 -9.51
C THR A 62 -7.92 11.76 -8.37
N ASP A 63 -8.29 12.93 -7.84
CA ASP A 63 -7.62 13.57 -6.71
C ASP A 63 -7.59 12.70 -5.45
N TYR A 64 -8.59 11.87 -5.22
CA TYR A 64 -8.61 10.94 -4.09
C TYR A 64 -7.47 9.92 -4.19
N TYR A 65 -7.22 9.40 -5.38
CA TYR A 65 -6.10 8.49 -5.62
C TYR A 65 -4.75 9.17 -5.35
N PHE A 66 -4.55 10.36 -5.90
CA PHE A 66 -3.29 11.09 -5.70
C PHE A 66 -3.08 11.46 -4.23
N ASN A 67 -4.11 11.98 -3.57
CA ASN A 67 -4.00 12.39 -2.18
C ASN A 67 -3.73 11.19 -1.27
N LEU A 68 -4.36 10.04 -1.53
CA LEU A 68 -4.10 8.82 -0.77
C LEU A 68 -2.68 8.32 -0.98
N LEU A 69 -2.24 8.20 -2.22
CA LEU A 69 -0.89 7.69 -2.53
C LEU A 69 0.20 8.63 -2.00
N GLN A 70 0.01 9.94 -2.09
CA GLN A 70 0.93 10.90 -1.49
C GLN A 70 0.97 10.79 0.04
N ALA A 71 -0.19 10.59 0.67
CA ALA A 71 -0.26 10.41 2.12
C ALA A 71 0.42 9.12 2.59
N MET A 72 0.39 8.06 1.78
CA MET A 72 0.99 6.75 2.11
C MET A 72 2.47 6.64 1.73
N PHE A 73 2.88 7.24 0.61
CA PHE A 73 4.20 7.01 0.01
C PHE A 73 5.00 8.28 -0.27
N GLY A 74 4.44 9.46 0.00
CA GLY A 74 5.12 10.74 -0.22
C GLY A 74 4.83 11.37 -1.57
N ASP A 75 5.26 12.62 -1.73
CA ASP A 75 4.95 13.46 -2.90
C ASP A 75 6.07 13.48 -3.97
N SER A 76 7.17 12.78 -3.72
CA SER A 76 8.32 12.72 -4.64
C SER A 76 8.10 11.82 -5.86
N PHE A 77 6.96 11.15 -5.94
CA PHE A 77 6.65 10.17 -6.97
C PHE A 77 5.54 10.66 -7.89
N ASP A 78 5.70 10.42 -9.19
CA ASP A 78 4.64 10.71 -10.15
C ASP A 78 3.70 9.50 -10.26
N TYR A 79 2.63 9.53 -9.48
CA TYR A 79 1.64 8.45 -9.43
C TYR A 79 0.80 8.35 -10.70
N SER A 80 0.82 9.35 -11.57
CA SER A 80 0.10 9.27 -12.84
C SER A 80 0.57 8.11 -13.72
N ASN A 81 1.82 7.66 -13.53
CA ASN A 81 2.36 6.50 -14.23
C ASN A 81 1.85 5.16 -13.69
N TYR A 82 1.22 5.17 -12.51
CA TYR A 82 0.78 3.96 -11.81
C TYR A 82 -0.74 3.83 -11.73
N LEU A 83 -1.46 4.78 -12.32
CA LEU A 83 -2.92 4.78 -12.35
C LEU A 83 -3.41 4.71 -13.80
N PRO A 84 -4.59 4.14 -14.05
CA PRO A 84 -5.17 4.19 -15.37
C PRO A 84 -5.50 5.64 -15.72
N LYS A 85 -5.59 5.91 -17.03
CA LYS A 85 -5.90 7.25 -17.52
C LYS A 85 -7.27 7.69 -16.99
N SER A 86 -7.30 8.90 -16.41
CA SER A 86 -8.56 9.47 -15.95
C SER A 86 -9.39 10.00 -17.10
N GLU A 87 -10.71 9.89 -16.98
CA GLU A 87 -11.68 10.51 -17.86
C GLU A 87 -12.59 11.43 -17.04
N ASN A 88 -12.68 12.71 -17.47
CA ASN A 88 -13.50 13.71 -16.79
C ASN A 88 -13.21 13.85 -15.29
N GLY A 89 -11.92 13.72 -14.92
CA GLY A 89 -11.50 13.81 -13.51
C GLY A 89 -11.82 12.58 -12.66
N LEU A 90 -12.25 11.48 -13.28
CA LEU A 90 -12.56 10.22 -12.59
C LEU A 90 -11.58 9.13 -13.00
N THR A 91 -11.18 8.31 -12.04
CA THR A 91 -10.32 7.14 -12.25
C THR A 91 -11.08 5.89 -11.83
N GLN A 92 -11.11 4.88 -12.72
CA GLN A 92 -11.80 3.63 -12.46
C GLN A 92 -11.19 2.88 -11.26
N ILE A 93 -12.05 2.13 -10.57
CA ILE A 93 -11.64 1.22 -9.50
C ILE A 93 -11.06 -0.04 -10.13
N CYS A 94 -9.95 -0.52 -9.56
CA CYS A 94 -9.44 -1.84 -9.87
C CYS A 94 -10.32 -2.88 -9.18
N ASP A 95 -10.99 -3.71 -9.94
CA ASP A 95 -11.90 -4.75 -9.44
C ASP A 95 -11.30 -6.17 -9.54
N ALA A 96 -10.08 -6.28 -10.05
CA ALA A 96 -9.38 -7.56 -10.16
C ALA A 96 -8.50 -7.77 -8.92
N TYR A 97 -8.92 -8.65 -8.01
CA TYR A 97 -8.25 -8.89 -6.73
C TYR A 97 -7.21 -10.03 -6.83
N ASP A 98 -6.33 -9.96 -7.81
CA ASP A 98 -5.23 -10.91 -7.91
C ASP A 98 -3.94 -10.31 -7.35
N PHE A 99 -3.57 -10.72 -6.14
CA PHE A 99 -2.36 -10.28 -5.46
C PHE A 99 -1.12 -11.12 -5.79
N GLY A 100 -1.28 -12.18 -6.60
CA GLY A 100 -0.18 -13.09 -6.91
C GLY A 100 0.24 -13.94 -5.72
N TYR A 101 1.43 -14.50 -5.81
CA TYR A 101 1.93 -15.48 -4.83
C TYR A 101 2.95 -14.91 -3.85
N VAL A 102 3.46 -13.69 -4.10
CA VAL A 102 4.47 -13.06 -3.26
C VAL A 102 3.81 -12.01 -2.38
N TYR A 103 4.07 -12.08 -1.08
CA TYR A 103 3.58 -11.09 -0.12
C TYR A 103 4.50 -11.00 1.10
N ALA A 104 4.33 -9.95 1.87
CA ALA A 104 5.05 -9.75 3.13
C ALA A 104 4.11 -10.03 4.30
N GLU A 105 4.55 -10.91 5.20
CA GLU A 105 3.83 -11.24 6.44
C GLU A 105 4.43 -10.42 7.57
N LEU A 106 3.63 -9.52 8.14
CA LEU A 106 4.07 -8.63 9.21
C LEU A 106 4.40 -9.41 10.48
N ASP A 107 5.58 -9.16 11.03
CA ASP A 107 5.93 -9.59 12.38
C ASP A 107 5.40 -8.55 13.37
N SER A 108 4.27 -8.83 13.99
CA SER A 108 3.63 -7.90 14.92
C SER A 108 4.48 -7.59 16.15
N ASP A 109 5.36 -8.51 16.55
CA ASP A 109 6.27 -8.30 17.68
C ASP A 109 7.43 -7.37 17.33
N SER A 110 7.70 -7.15 16.04
CA SER A 110 8.74 -6.23 15.58
C SER A 110 8.31 -4.75 15.60
N ILE A 111 7.02 -4.47 15.79
CA ILE A 111 6.52 -3.09 15.78
C ILE A 111 7.11 -2.31 16.93
N SER A 112 7.80 -1.23 16.60
CA SER A 112 8.50 -0.37 17.56
C SER A 112 8.14 1.09 17.30
N LEU A 113 7.91 1.83 18.38
CA LEU A 113 7.55 3.25 18.32
C LEU A 113 8.67 4.10 18.89
N ASP A 114 9.01 5.18 18.20
CA ASP A 114 9.95 6.20 18.67
C ASP A 114 9.38 7.58 18.31
N GLY A 115 8.73 8.22 19.26
CA GLY A 115 8.01 9.46 19.04
C GLY A 115 6.92 9.27 17.99
N GLN A 116 7.01 10.00 16.88
CA GLN A 116 6.06 9.89 15.76
C GLN A 116 6.59 9.02 14.61
N THR A 117 7.48 8.12 14.93
CA THR A 117 8.04 7.15 13.97
C THR A 117 7.71 5.75 14.43
N LEU A 118 7.28 4.92 13.49
CA LEU A 118 6.99 3.50 13.70
C LEU A 118 7.88 2.68 12.77
N SER A 119 8.54 1.67 13.34
CA SER A 119 9.35 0.72 12.58
C SER A 119 8.80 -0.67 12.75
N CYS A 120 8.91 -1.49 11.72
CA CYS A 120 8.50 -2.89 11.78
C CYS A 120 9.23 -3.70 10.71
N SER A 121 9.12 -5.02 10.81
CA SER A 121 9.61 -5.93 9.79
C SER A 121 8.54 -6.90 9.35
N ALA A 122 8.68 -7.38 8.11
CA ALA A 122 7.79 -8.37 7.53
C ALA A 122 8.61 -9.40 6.76
N LYS A 123 8.22 -10.65 6.85
CA LYS A 123 8.86 -11.73 6.12
C LYS A 123 8.27 -11.83 4.72
N MET A 124 9.11 -11.68 3.70
CA MET A 124 8.69 -11.82 2.31
C MET A 124 8.62 -13.29 1.93
N ILE A 125 7.48 -13.74 1.46
CA ILE A 125 7.16 -15.14 1.24
C ILE A 125 6.60 -15.34 -0.16
N TRP A 126 7.08 -16.36 -0.85
CA TRP A 126 6.42 -16.92 -2.02
C TRP A 126 5.61 -18.13 -1.58
N LYS A 127 4.30 -18.10 -1.76
CA LYS A 127 3.42 -19.17 -1.34
C LYS A 127 2.48 -19.60 -2.46
N GLU A 128 2.62 -20.84 -2.89
CA GLU A 128 1.72 -21.52 -3.81
C GLU A 128 1.21 -22.80 -3.15
N PRO A 129 0.12 -23.41 -3.65
CA PRO A 129 -0.30 -24.72 -3.12
C PRO A 129 0.84 -25.74 -3.15
N GLY A 130 1.21 -26.24 -1.97
CA GLY A 130 2.28 -27.22 -1.81
C GLY A 130 3.71 -26.67 -1.85
N TYR A 131 3.87 -25.33 -1.92
CA TYR A 131 5.20 -24.72 -2.00
C TYR A 131 5.25 -23.40 -1.20
N VAL A 132 6.24 -23.29 -0.33
CA VAL A 132 6.51 -22.05 0.43
C VAL A 132 8.01 -21.77 0.38
N LYS A 133 8.40 -20.55 0.02
CA LYS A 133 9.79 -20.11 0.00
C LYS A 133 9.95 -18.79 0.72
N ASP A 134 10.93 -18.72 1.60
CA ASP A 134 11.37 -17.49 2.26
C ASP A 134 12.24 -16.69 1.29
N LEU A 135 11.83 -15.45 1.04
CA LEU A 135 12.53 -14.53 0.11
C LEU A 135 13.34 -13.45 0.84
N GLY A 136 13.30 -13.42 2.18
CA GLY A 136 14.00 -12.44 2.97
C GLY A 136 13.09 -11.65 3.88
N VAL A 137 13.61 -10.56 4.44
CA VAL A 137 12.90 -9.70 5.37
C VAL A 137 12.87 -8.28 4.85
N LEU A 138 11.70 -7.67 4.90
CA LEU A 138 11.48 -6.27 4.59
C LEU A 138 11.42 -5.47 5.89
N HIS A 139 12.15 -4.36 5.95
CA HIS A 139 12.20 -3.46 7.10
C HIS A 139 11.57 -2.13 6.71
N TYR A 140 10.52 -1.74 7.44
CA TYR A 140 9.72 -0.56 7.15
C TYR A 140 9.92 0.50 8.23
N THR A 141 9.95 1.76 7.82
CA THR A 141 9.86 2.91 8.74
C THR A 141 8.76 3.84 8.24
N PHE A 142 7.84 4.20 9.14
CA PHE A 142 6.72 5.08 8.85
C PHE A 142 6.78 6.33 9.75
N ALA A 143 6.36 7.46 9.19
CA ALA A 143 5.95 8.61 9.99
C ALA A 143 4.48 8.48 10.35
N ILE A 144 4.13 8.90 11.57
CA ILE A 144 2.75 8.89 12.05
C ILE A 144 2.18 10.30 11.91
N HIS A 145 1.14 10.43 11.08
CA HIS A 145 0.45 11.68 10.81
C HIS A 145 -1.03 11.57 11.23
N PRO A 146 -1.35 11.73 12.53
CA PRO A 146 -2.71 11.46 13.04
C PRO A 146 -3.79 12.32 12.39
N GLU A 147 -3.42 13.52 11.94
CA GLU A 147 -4.36 14.50 11.39
C GLU A 147 -4.58 14.32 9.87
N ASN A 148 -3.83 13.44 9.21
CA ASN A 148 -4.01 13.22 7.78
C ASN A 148 -5.27 12.41 7.52
N GLN A 149 -6.20 12.98 6.74
CA GLN A 149 -7.50 12.36 6.49
C GLN A 149 -7.43 11.16 5.54
N TYR A 150 -6.36 11.02 4.76
CA TYR A 150 -6.19 9.91 3.81
C TYR A 150 -5.41 8.75 4.40
N SER A 151 -4.31 9.02 5.10
CA SER A 151 -3.51 7.98 5.73
C SER A 151 -2.81 8.50 6.98
N ARG A 152 -2.93 7.75 8.06
CA ARG A 152 -2.20 8.03 9.31
C ARG A 152 -0.71 7.75 9.17
N TYR A 153 -0.34 6.82 8.31
CA TYR A 153 1.05 6.35 8.18
C TYR A 153 1.61 6.69 6.81
N LEU A 154 2.77 7.34 6.81
CA LEU A 154 3.56 7.66 5.64
C LEU A 154 4.81 6.80 5.63
N LEU A 155 5.00 5.99 4.60
CA LEU A 155 6.21 5.19 4.46
C LEU A 155 7.40 6.08 4.16
N LEU A 156 8.41 6.05 5.05
CA LEU A 156 9.65 6.82 4.92
C LEU A 156 10.77 6.01 4.27
N SER A 157 10.86 4.72 4.60
CA SER A 157 11.90 3.86 4.06
C SER A 157 11.48 2.40 4.07
N LEU A 158 12.04 1.66 3.13
CA LEU A 158 11.89 0.23 3.01
C LEU A 158 13.25 -0.36 2.63
N HIS A 159 13.72 -1.35 3.43
CA HIS A 159 14.96 -2.06 3.17
C HIS A 159 14.71 -3.55 3.14
N LYS A 160 15.34 -4.22 2.20
CA LYS A 160 15.28 -5.67 2.08
C LYS A 160 16.60 -6.29 2.54
N SER A 161 16.52 -7.22 3.49
CA SER A 161 17.66 -8.07 3.85
C SER A 161 17.50 -9.46 3.25
N SER A 162 18.65 -10.09 2.93
CA SER A 162 18.65 -11.40 2.29
C SER A 162 17.98 -12.47 3.16
N ALA A 163 17.38 -13.48 2.50
CA ALA A 163 16.88 -14.65 3.19
C ALA A 163 18.00 -15.31 4.00
N THR A 164 17.69 -15.72 5.23
CA THR A 164 18.60 -16.48 6.06
C THR A 164 18.76 -17.89 5.46
N LYS A 165 19.98 -18.28 5.19
CA LYS A 165 20.25 -19.61 4.69
C LYS A 165 20.11 -20.67 5.79
#